data_5d9fd27473da91e5db251a4561a47177
#
_entry.id   5d9fd27473da91e5db251a4561a47177
#
_cell.length_a   1.000
_cell.length_b   1.000
_cell.length_c   1.000
_cell.angle_alpha   90.00
_cell.angle_beta   90.00
_cell.angle_gamma   90.00
#
_symmetry.space_group_name_H-M   'P 1'
#
loop_
_entity.id
_entity.type
_entity.pdbx_description
1 polymer ?
#
loop_
_entity_poly.entity_id
_entity_poly.type
_entity_poly.pdbx_seq_one_letter_code
_entity_poly.pdbx_strand_id
1 'polypeptide(L)'
;MKNLDEDWINSVSRRDAIAIGVAGAGVGIANLLGGKVALAQRPQAFPPPRDPSFGDSPSWVTELKEIAPNCYTYVQGNGPPHDGGGISNAGFVVGDDGVFVFDTLNGPVAARPFLARIREVSSKPIERIAYTHHHGDHTNGAQVFMSPGVEVVSSEYCRHRTMQMVASIAGGPADPAYGDISPTFADGEPRQLVPATTVITGKTSYYYGGTVIELLPIEPAHTWGDILVHLPEHKTLWMGDNGFFHMAPYLHNSNPIGWMALLESLLDMDLEIIVPGHGPVAGKAEVQEMLDYMVLLHDEARKRFDNGMSAGQAAAEIRMGKFDNWMGASRIILNLYRWYEVFGGVLEHHINLPGLREATAEYNTIVGGTAEAHLRVYRHDLNHS
;
A
#
# COMPACT_ATOMS: atom_id res chain seq x y z
N MET A 1 -4.09 -0.98 29.11
CA MET A 1 -2.97 -0.34 28.42
C MET A 1 -1.77 -0.35 29.36
N LYS A 2 -0.83 -1.23 29.13
CA LYS A 2 0.46 -1.23 29.82
C LYS A 2 1.41 -0.41 28.97
N ASN A 3 2.03 0.59 29.57
CA ASN A 3 3.12 1.36 28.96
C ASN A 3 4.19 0.38 28.47
N LEU A 4 4.43 0.35 27.18
CA LEU A 4 5.61 -0.29 26.60
C LEU A 4 6.71 0.75 26.69
N ASP A 5 7.71 0.43 27.49
CA ASP A 5 8.81 1.30 27.86
C ASP A 5 9.65 1.77 26.68
N GLU A 6 10.08 3.02 26.75
CA GLU A 6 11.03 3.69 25.84
C GLU A 6 12.36 2.94 25.66
N ASP A 7 12.65 1.93 26.47
CA ASP A 7 13.87 1.13 26.43
C ASP A 7 13.98 0.21 25.21
N TRP A 8 12.86 -0.14 24.55
CA TRP A 8 12.88 -0.98 23.35
C TRP A 8 13.38 -0.23 22.11
N ILE A 9 13.07 1.06 21.99
CA ILE A 9 13.53 1.91 20.86
C ILE A 9 15.04 2.14 20.90
N ASN A 10 15.64 2.14 22.08
CA ASN A 10 17.09 2.39 22.26
C ASN A 10 17.96 1.13 22.20
N SER A 11 17.39 -0.05 22.27
CA SER A 11 18.18 -1.31 22.29
C SER A 11 18.55 -1.85 20.92
N VAL A 12 17.84 -1.47 19.86
CA VAL A 12 18.07 -1.97 18.48
C VAL A 12 19.07 -1.11 17.71
N SER A 13 19.34 0.14 18.13
CA SER A 13 20.10 1.11 17.31
C SER A 13 21.61 1.15 17.57
N ARG A 14 22.19 0.34 18.46
CA ARG A 14 23.61 0.52 18.88
C ARG A 14 24.53 -0.70 18.81
N ARG A 15 24.14 -1.86 18.30
CA ARG A 15 25.00 -3.06 18.37
C ARG A 15 25.49 -3.68 17.06
N ASP A 16 25.05 -3.29 15.88
CA ASP A 16 25.44 -3.95 14.62
C ASP A 16 26.19 -3.08 13.60
N ALA A 17 26.85 -2.03 14.03
CA ALA A 17 27.70 -1.22 13.18
C ALA A 17 29.21 -1.57 13.41
N ILE A 18 29.61 -2.83 13.29
CA ILE A 18 31.04 -3.19 13.09
C ILE A 18 31.15 -4.59 12.45
N ALA A 19 31.88 -4.61 11.37
CA ALA A 19 32.43 -5.71 10.60
C ALA A 19 31.61 -6.18 9.38
N ILE A 20 32.03 -5.76 8.20
CA ILE A 20 32.77 -6.59 7.24
C ILE A 20 33.43 -5.66 6.21
N GLY A 21 34.73 -5.71 6.16
CA GLY A 21 35.55 -5.01 5.18
C GLY A 21 35.84 -5.86 3.95
N VAL A 22 35.87 -5.17 2.83
CA VAL A 22 36.78 -5.31 1.67
C VAL A 22 37.15 -6.68 1.15
N ALA A 23 36.71 -6.98 -0.06
CA ALA A 23 37.45 -7.55 -1.20
C ALA A 23 36.44 -7.67 -2.37
N GLY A 24 36.70 -7.30 -3.59
CA GLY A 24 37.84 -7.02 -4.36
C GLY A 24 37.39 -6.87 -5.83
N ALA A 25 38.07 -6.07 -6.54
CA ALA A 25 37.85 -5.58 -7.91
C ALA A 25 37.71 -6.67 -8.99
N GLY A 26 36.92 -6.35 -10.04
CA GLY A 26 36.93 -7.06 -11.31
C GLY A 26 36.33 -6.21 -12.43
N VAL A 27 37.18 -5.49 -13.14
CA VAL A 27 36.90 -4.65 -14.29
C VAL A 27 36.53 -5.50 -15.52
N GLY A 28 35.52 -5.09 -16.24
CA GLY A 28 35.23 -5.62 -17.58
C GLY A 28 34.50 -4.57 -18.45
N ILE A 29 35.27 -3.74 -19.12
CA ILE A 29 34.81 -2.83 -20.19
C ILE A 29 34.68 -3.65 -21.48
N ALA A 30 33.52 -3.60 -22.13
CA ALA A 30 33.43 -3.91 -23.56
C ALA A 30 32.34 -3.08 -24.22
N ASN A 31 32.81 -2.33 -25.16
CA ASN A 31 32.23 -1.30 -25.99
C ASN A 31 31.16 -1.74 -27.00
N LEU A 32 30.29 -0.76 -27.27
CA LEU A 32 29.91 -0.24 -28.63
C LEU A 32 29.71 -1.26 -29.78
N LEU A 33 28.45 -1.40 -30.16
CA LEU A 33 28.05 -1.32 -31.57
C LEU A 33 26.52 -1.11 -31.59
N GLY A 34 26.09 -0.09 -32.37
CA GLY A 34 24.70 0.30 -32.51
C GLY A 34 23.83 -0.81 -33.10
N GLY A 35 23.08 -1.45 -32.24
CA GLY A 35 21.97 -2.31 -32.57
C GLY A 35 20.71 -1.70 -31.98
N LYS A 36 19.67 -1.52 -32.80
CA LYS A 36 18.33 -1.21 -32.35
C LYS A 36 17.98 -2.27 -31.28
N VAL A 37 17.98 -1.89 -30.00
CA VAL A 37 17.45 -2.74 -28.95
C VAL A 37 15.96 -2.86 -29.26
N ALA A 38 15.58 -4.00 -29.84
CA ALA A 38 14.18 -4.41 -29.80
C ALA A 38 13.74 -4.33 -28.36
N LEU A 39 12.76 -3.50 -28.07
CA LEU A 39 12.08 -3.49 -26.76
C LEU A 39 11.54 -4.90 -26.55
N ALA A 40 12.29 -5.71 -25.81
CA ALA A 40 11.83 -7.03 -25.42
C ALA A 40 10.47 -6.86 -24.79
N GLN A 41 9.47 -7.60 -25.26
CA GLN A 41 8.15 -7.67 -24.63
C GLN A 41 8.36 -7.90 -23.15
N ARG A 42 7.81 -7.01 -22.33
CA ARG A 42 7.94 -7.10 -20.88
C ARG A 42 7.34 -8.42 -20.42
N PRO A 43 8.04 -9.16 -19.56
CA PRO A 43 7.53 -10.40 -19.03
C PRO A 43 6.22 -10.16 -18.26
N GLN A 44 5.19 -10.93 -18.53
CA GLN A 44 3.96 -10.93 -17.71
C GLN A 44 4.21 -11.70 -16.41
N ALA A 45 3.75 -11.14 -15.29
CA ALA A 45 3.73 -11.87 -14.02
C ALA A 45 2.90 -13.16 -14.19
N PHE A 46 3.47 -14.27 -13.74
CA PHE A 46 2.75 -15.53 -13.70
C PHE A 46 2.10 -15.67 -12.31
N PRO A 47 0.78 -15.53 -12.19
CA PRO A 47 0.11 -15.85 -10.92
C PRO A 47 0.26 -17.35 -10.64
N PRO A 48 0.18 -17.78 -9.37
CA PRO A 48 -0.01 -19.18 -9.03
C PRO A 48 -1.18 -19.74 -9.85
N PRO A 49 -1.15 -21.02 -10.24
CA PRO A 49 -2.28 -21.61 -10.96
C PRO A 49 -3.54 -21.51 -10.09
N ARG A 50 -4.60 -20.95 -10.65
CA ARG A 50 -5.89 -20.88 -9.99
C ARG A 50 -6.40 -22.29 -9.65
N ASP A 51 -7.00 -22.41 -8.49
CA ASP A 51 -7.67 -23.64 -8.11
C ASP A 51 -9.14 -23.56 -8.52
N PRO A 52 -9.59 -24.37 -9.50
CA PRO A 52 -10.96 -24.32 -10.00
C PRO A 52 -12.00 -24.83 -8.98
N SER A 53 -11.59 -25.44 -7.88
CA SER A 53 -12.50 -25.83 -6.79
C SER A 53 -12.99 -24.64 -5.97
N PHE A 54 -12.29 -23.50 -6.05
CA PHE A 54 -12.69 -22.23 -5.46
C PHE A 54 -13.23 -21.30 -6.54
N GLY A 55 -14.30 -20.56 -6.21
CA GLY A 55 -14.86 -19.55 -7.11
C GLY A 55 -13.88 -18.39 -7.38
N ASP A 56 -14.19 -17.60 -8.40
CA ASP A 56 -13.47 -16.34 -8.64
C ASP A 56 -13.77 -15.33 -7.52
N SER A 57 -12.81 -14.43 -7.26
CA SER A 57 -13.05 -13.28 -6.39
C SER A 57 -14.23 -12.46 -6.93
N PRO A 58 -15.06 -11.89 -6.04
CA PRO A 58 -16.16 -11.04 -6.47
C PRO A 58 -15.66 -9.86 -7.29
N SER A 59 -16.48 -9.41 -8.21
CA SER A 59 -16.24 -8.17 -8.95
C SER A 59 -17.02 -7.02 -8.30
N TRP A 60 -16.50 -5.80 -8.40
CA TRP A 60 -17.17 -4.59 -7.95
C TRP A 60 -16.97 -3.47 -8.97
N VAL A 61 -17.82 -2.45 -8.90
CA VAL A 61 -17.81 -1.33 -9.84
C VAL A 61 -17.31 -0.07 -9.16
N THR A 62 -16.84 0.88 -9.97
CA THR A 62 -16.52 2.21 -9.46
C THR A 62 -17.80 2.93 -9.10
N GLU A 63 -17.95 3.30 -7.83
CA GLU A 63 -19.14 3.99 -7.33
C GLU A 63 -18.81 4.96 -6.19
N LEU A 64 -19.66 5.99 -6.05
CA LEU A 64 -19.78 6.77 -4.84
C LEU A 64 -20.95 6.22 -4.02
N LYS A 65 -20.70 5.86 -2.76
CA LYS A 65 -21.70 5.30 -1.87
C LYS A 65 -21.79 6.12 -0.59
N GLU A 66 -22.99 6.55 -0.21
CA GLU A 66 -23.23 7.05 1.14
C GLU A 66 -23.32 5.87 2.11
N ILE A 67 -22.43 5.85 3.11
CA ILE A 67 -22.29 4.75 4.07
C ILE A 67 -22.78 5.11 5.46
N ALA A 68 -22.93 6.41 5.73
CA ALA A 68 -23.58 6.98 6.89
C ALA A 68 -24.04 8.40 6.52
N PRO A 69 -24.89 9.07 7.30
CA PRO A 69 -25.35 10.43 6.98
C PRO A 69 -24.21 11.39 6.70
N ASN A 70 -24.18 11.97 5.50
CA ASN A 70 -23.12 12.86 5.00
C ASN A 70 -21.70 12.22 4.93
N CYS A 71 -21.59 10.91 5.04
CA CYS A 71 -20.33 10.16 5.01
C CYS A 71 -20.31 9.26 3.77
N TYR A 72 -19.34 9.48 2.91
CA TYR A 72 -19.28 8.85 1.58
C TYR A 72 -17.96 8.12 1.37
N THR A 73 -18.02 7.01 0.67
CA THR A 73 -16.83 6.34 0.14
C THR A 73 -16.89 6.28 -1.38
N TYR A 74 -15.75 6.52 -2.01
CA TYR A 74 -15.55 6.35 -3.44
C TYR A 74 -14.70 5.10 -3.65
N VAL A 75 -15.37 4.03 -4.05
CA VAL A 75 -14.74 2.75 -4.36
C VAL A 75 -14.32 2.76 -5.81
N GLN A 76 -13.06 2.46 -6.09
CA GLN A 76 -12.63 2.20 -7.46
C GLN A 76 -12.79 0.72 -7.75
N GLY A 77 -13.60 0.41 -8.73
CA GLY A 77 -13.86 -0.94 -9.22
C GLY A 77 -13.20 -1.16 -10.55
N ASN A 78 -13.39 -2.27 -11.00
CA ASN A 78 -13.20 -3.01 -12.22
C ASN A 78 -12.78 -4.45 -11.90
N GLY A 79 -13.06 -4.96 -10.72
CA GLY A 79 -12.90 -6.34 -10.24
C GLY A 79 -11.99 -7.26 -11.06
N PRO A 80 -11.88 -8.51 -10.75
CA PRO A 80 -11.12 -9.43 -11.60
C PRO A 80 -11.52 -9.31 -13.08
N PRO A 81 -10.59 -9.24 -14.05
CA PRO A 81 -9.19 -9.66 -13.94
C PRO A 81 -8.18 -8.54 -13.72
N HIS A 82 -8.58 -7.37 -13.23
CA HIS A 82 -7.64 -6.28 -13.04
C HIS A 82 -6.69 -6.55 -11.87
N ASP A 83 -5.46 -6.83 -12.19
CA ASP A 83 -4.33 -6.77 -11.26
C ASP A 83 -3.90 -5.30 -11.09
N GLY A 84 -4.88 -4.46 -10.77
CA GLY A 84 -4.74 -3.01 -10.81
C GLY A 84 -3.99 -2.48 -9.61
N GLY A 85 -2.66 -2.48 -9.68
CA GLY A 85 -1.90 -1.54 -8.87
C GLY A 85 -2.39 -0.12 -9.17
N GLY A 86 -2.72 0.65 -8.12
CA GLY A 86 -3.16 2.03 -8.26
C GLY A 86 -4.67 2.25 -8.34
N ILE A 87 -5.48 1.22 -8.18
CA ILE A 87 -6.92 1.34 -7.94
C ILE A 87 -7.15 1.30 -6.42
N SER A 88 -7.33 2.44 -5.80
CA SER A 88 -7.53 2.59 -4.36
C SER A 88 -8.89 3.19 -4.06
N ASN A 89 -9.31 3.11 -2.81
CA ASN A 89 -10.51 3.74 -2.33
C ASN A 89 -10.18 5.08 -1.66
N ALA A 90 -11.17 5.97 -1.63
CA ALA A 90 -11.13 7.23 -0.94
C ALA A 90 -12.48 7.50 -0.25
N GLY A 91 -12.56 8.53 0.57
CA GLY A 91 -13.82 8.89 1.20
C GLY A 91 -13.89 10.36 1.55
N PHE A 92 -15.07 10.81 2.00
CA PHE A 92 -15.23 12.15 2.52
C PHE A 92 -16.43 12.26 3.46
N VAL A 93 -16.39 13.27 4.32
CA VAL A 93 -17.49 13.69 5.17
C VAL A 93 -17.83 15.13 4.84
N VAL A 94 -19.13 15.42 4.68
CA VAL A 94 -19.65 16.78 4.48
C VAL A 94 -20.04 17.36 5.81
N GLY A 95 -19.32 18.37 6.26
CA GLY A 95 -19.62 19.13 7.46
C GLY A 95 -20.51 20.35 7.19
N ASP A 96 -20.68 21.19 8.20
CA ASP A 96 -21.51 22.41 8.09
C ASP A 96 -20.89 23.45 7.14
N ASP A 97 -19.57 23.63 7.21
CA ASP A 97 -18.86 24.68 6.48
C ASP A 97 -17.99 24.15 5.33
N GLY A 98 -17.60 22.86 5.37
CA GLY A 98 -16.68 22.29 4.41
C GLY A 98 -16.74 20.77 4.30
N VAL A 99 -15.82 20.23 3.51
CA VAL A 99 -15.65 18.80 3.24
C VAL A 99 -14.29 18.33 3.76
N PHE A 100 -14.29 17.23 4.48
CA PHE A 100 -13.09 16.51 4.87
C PHE A 100 -12.92 15.27 3.99
N VAL A 101 -11.81 15.18 3.26
CA VAL A 101 -11.50 14.10 2.32
C VAL A 101 -10.50 13.13 2.95
N PHE A 102 -10.68 11.84 2.74
CA PHE A 102 -9.77 10.77 3.16
C PHE A 102 -9.17 10.12 1.92
N ASP A 103 -7.85 10.23 1.76
CA ASP A 103 -7.07 9.86 0.58
C ASP A 103 -7.52 10.57 -0.72
N THR A 104 -6.67 10.53 -1.74
CA THR A 104 -6.85 11.36 -2.94
C THR A 104 -6.64 10.60 -4.24
N LEU A 105 -6.50 9.28 -4.17
CA LEU A 105 -6.30 8.39 -5.31
C LEU A 105 -4.97 8.61 -6.07
N ASN A 106 -4.78 7.84 -7.15
CA ASN A 106 -3.54 7.78 -7.91
C ASN A 106 -3.47 8.85 -9.02
N GLY A 107 -3.12 10.06 -8.63
CA GLY A 107 -2.89 11.16 -9.56
C GLY A 107 -4.15 11.84 -10.11
N PRO A 108 -3.97 12.88 -10.95
CA PRO A 108 -5.05 13.73 -11.42
C PRO A 108 -6.14 13.01 -12.21
N VAL A 109 -5.77 12.02 -13.01
CA VAL A 109 -6.74 11.26 -13.84
C VAL A 109 -7.77 10.53 -12.97
N ALA A 110 -7.33 9.92 -11.85
CA ALA A 110 -8.24 9.26 -10.90
C ALA A 110 -8.95 10.27 -9.98
N ALA A 111 -8.25 11.32 -9.57
CA ALA A 111 -8.74 12.29 -8.60
C ALA A 111 -9.82 13.23 -9.13
N ARG A 112 -9.76 13.63 -10.41
CA ARG A 112 -10.78 14.53 -11.00
C ARG A 112 -12.19 13.92 -11.04
N PRO A 113 -12.39 12.67 -11.45
CA PRO A 113 -13.71 12.02 -11.33
C PRO A 113 -14.19 11.98 -9.88
N PHE A 114 -13.33 11.70 -8.92
CA PHE A 114 -13.69 11.71 -7.50
C PHE A 114 -14.10 13.11 -7.04
N LEU A 115 -13.33 14.16 -7.37
CA LEU A 115 -13.72 15.54 -7.07
C LEU A 115 -15.08 15.90 -7.71
N ALA A 116 -15.33 15.46 -8.94
CA ALA A 116 -16.63 15.68 -9.58
C ALA A 116 -17.77 15.04 -8.79
N ARG A 117 -17.58 13.80 -8.29
CA ARG A 117 -18.56 13.13 -7.43
C ARG A 117 -18.79 13.88 -6.11
N ILE A 118 -17.73 14.41 -5.49
CA ILE A 118 -17.87 15.28 -4.30
C ILE A 118 -18.74 16.49 -4.62
N ARG A 119 -18.53 17.11 -5.80
CA ARG A 119 -19.28 18.32 -6.23
C ARG A 119 -20.73 18.06 -6.58
N GLU A 120 -21.10 16.83 -6.94
CA GLU A 120 -22.51 16.41 -7.06
C GLU A 120 -23.21 16.36 -5.70
N VAL A 121 -22.48 16.04 -4.63
CA VAL A 121 -23.01 15.96 -3.27
C VAL A 121 -22.96 17.33 -2.55
N SER A 122 -21.88 18.09 -2.71
CA SER A 122 -21.65 19.31 -1.97
C SER A 122 -20.86 20.36 -2.76
N SER A 123 -21.35 21.59 -2.75
CA SER A 123 -20.62 22.76 -3.27
C SER A 123 -19.68 23.41 -2.23
N LYS A 124 -19.67 22.92 -0.98
CA LYS A 124 -18.84 23.44 0.11
C LYS A 124 -17.34 23.29 -0.21
N PRO A 125 -16.47 24.17 0.31
CA PRO A 125 -15.03 24.05 0.09
C PRO A 125 -14.50 22.75 0.66
N ILE A 126 -13.43 22.22 0.06
CA ILE A 126 -12.59 21.23 0.71
C ILE A 126 -11.75 21.96 1.73
N GLU A 127 -11.90 21.64 2.99
CA GLU A 127 -11.15 22.25 4.09
C GLU A 127 -9.96 21.40 4.50
N ARG A 128 -10.11 20.08 4.41
CA ARG A 128 -9.14 19.16 4.96
C ARG A 128 -9.02 17.90 4.14
N ILE A 129 -7.78 17.37 4.09
CA ILE A 129 -7.45 16.08 3.51
C ILE A 129 -6.68 15.31 4.58
N ALA A 130 -7.04 14.07 4.86
CA ALA A 130 -6.22 13.15 5.63
C ALA A 130 -5.63 12.08 4.72
N TYR A 131 -4.34 11.81 4.84
CA TYR A 131 -3.72 10.65 4.21
C TYR A 131 -3.70 9.49 5.19
N THR A 132 -4.19 8.34 4.76
CA THR A 132 -4.07 7.11 5.54
C THR A 132 -2.61 6.66 5.64
N HIS A 133 -1.84 6.81 4.55
CA HIS A 133 -0.41 6.52 4.48
C HIS A 133 0.23 7.22 3.27
N HIS A 134 1.51 6.94 2.98
CA HIS A 134 2.31 7.70 2.01
C HIS A 134 2.29 7.17 0.57
N HIS A 135 1.65 6.04 0.28
CA HIS A 135 1.67 5.46 -1.06
C HIS A 135 0.95 6.35 -2.08
N GLY A 136 1.43 6.30 -3.32
CA GLY A 136 1.02 7.26 -4.34
C GLY A 136 -0.42 7.12 -4.78
N ASP A 137 -0.98 5.93 -4.73
CA ASP A 137 -2.38 5.68 -5.04
C ASP A 137 -3.36 6.22 -3.98
N HIS A 138 -2.83 6.74 -2.86
CA HIS A 138 -3.58 7.45 -1.82
C HIS A 138 -3.25 8.95 -1.78
N THR A 139 -2.08 9.37 -2.26
CA THR A 139 -1.59 10.75 -2.09
C THR A 139 -1.37 11.53 -3.38
N ASN A 140 -1.14 10.87 -4.52
CA ASN A 140 -0.75 11.51 -5.77
C ASN A 140 -1.83 12.42 -6.37
N GLY A 141 -3.11 12.21 -6.03
CA GLY A 141 -4.20 13.02 -6.53
C GLY A 141 -4.42 14.33 -5.79
N ALA A 142 -3.73 14.56 -4.68
CA ALA A 142 -3.96 15.70 -3.78
C ALA A 142 -3.90 17.06 -4.48
N GLN A 143 -3.04 17.23 -5.47
CA GLN A 143 -2.92 18.47 -6.25
C GLN A 143 -4.27 18.93 -6.85
N VAL A 144 -5.20 18.02 -7.12
CA VAL A 144 -6.54 18.32 -7.69
C VAL A 144 -7.46 18.97 -6.67
N PHE A 145 -7.27 18.69 -5.39
CA PHE A 145 -8.12 19.16 -4.29
C PHE A 145 -7.61 20.44 -3.65
N MET A 146 -6.38 20.86 -3.98
CA MET A 146 -5.74 22.00 -3.31
C MET A 146 -6.38 23.31 -3.72
N SER A 147 -6.68 24.12 -2.73
CA SER A 147 -7.04 25.54 -2.84
C SER A 147 -6.49 26.28 -1.60
N PRO A 148 -6.42 27.61 -1.60
CA PRO A 148 -5.95 28.35 -0.44
C PRO A 148 -6.74 27.97 0.83
N GLY A 149 -6.02 27.57 1.87
CA GLY A 149 -6.58 27.20 3.17
C GLY A 149 -6.86 25.71 3.37
N VAL A 150 -6.68 24.86 2.36
CA VAL A 150 -6.79 23.39 2.55
C VAL A 150 -5.68 22.90 3.46
N GLU A 151 -6.05 22.26 4.55
CA GLU A 151 -5.14 21.57 5.48
C GLU A 151 -4.96 20.12 5.04
N VAL A 152 -3.70 19.66 5.00
CA VAL A 152 -3.38 18.25 4.76
C VAL A 152 -2.82 17.65 6.04
N VAL A 153 -3.44 16.58 6.52
CA VAL A 153 -3.14 15.90 7.78
C VAL A 153 -2.57 14.52 7.49
N SER A 154 -1.50 14.14 8.18
CA SER A 154 -0.95 12.78 8.14
C SER A 154 -0.15 12.44 9.41
N SER A 155 0.36 11.20 9.47
CA SER A 155 1.43 10.87 10.43
C SER A 155 2.75 11.55 10.05
N GLU A 156 3.66 11.64 11.01
CA GLU A 156 5.01 12.17 10.77
C GLU A 156 5.76 11.35 9.71
N TYR A 157 5.68 10.03 9.78
CA TYR A 157 6.33 9.16 8.80
C TYR A 157 5.78 9.37 7.39
N CYS A 158 4.47 9.44 7.22
CA CYS A 158 3.83 9.71 5.93
C CYS A 158 4.31 11.04 5.35
N ARG A 159 4.31 12.11 6.15
CA ARG A 159 4.83 13.42 5.74
C ARG A 159 6.31 13.35 5.33
N HIS A 160 7.14 12.69 6.15
CA HIS A 160 8.57 12.55 5.87
C HIS A 160 8.80 11.83 4.53
N ARG A 161 8.11 10.72 4.29
CA ARG A 161 8.19 9.96 3.04
C ARG A 161 7.74 10.78 1.83
N THR A 162 6.62 11.51 1.96
CA THR A 162 6.15 12.39 0.87
C THR A 162 7.16 13.49 0.56
N MET A 163 7.83 14.06 1.57
CA MET A 163 8.88 15.05 1.35
C MET A 163 10.13 14.46 0.65
N GLN A 164 10.52 13.22 0.98
CA GLN A 164 11.61 12.54 0.26
C GLN A 164 11.27 12.34 -1.21
N MET A 165 10.03 11.93 -1.51
CA MET A 165 9.55 11.78 -2.88
C MET A 165 9.53 13.12 -3.63
N VAL A 166 9.09 14.21 -3.00
CA VAL A 166 9.17 15.57 -3.55
C VAL A 166 10.61 15.95 -3.88
N ALA A 167 11.56 15.66 -2.99
CA ALA A 167 12.97 15.92 -3.22
C ALA A 167 13.52 15.12 -4.41
N SER A 168 13.16 13.85 -4.54
CA SER A 168 13.54 13.01 -5.68
C SER A 168 12.99 13.55 -7.01
N ILE A 169 11.71 13.96 -7.04
CA ILE A 169 11.09 14.59 -8.23
C ILE A 169 11.84 15.88 -8.64
N ALA A 170 12.34 16.65 -7.66
CA ALA A 170 13.10 17.88 -7.90
C ALA A 170 14.56 17.64 -8.31
N GLY A 171 14.97 16.41 -8.58
CA GLY A 171 16.34 16.05 -8.97
C GLY A 171 17.30 15.86 -7.78
N GLY A 172 16.76 15.70 -6.58
CA GLY A 172 17.51 15.30 -5.39
C GLY A 172 17.86 13.81 -5.38
N PRO A 173 18.25 13.27 -4.21
CA PRO A 173 18.54 11.83 -4.08
C PRO A 173 17.37 10.97 -4.51
N ALA A 174 17.67 9.83 -5.15
CA ALA A 174 16.68 8.81 -5.47
C ALA A 174 15.94 8.35 -4.20
N ASP A 175 14.65 8.07 -4.34
CA ASP A 175 13.87 7.55 -3.22
C ASP A 175 14.37 6.16 -2.84
N PRO A 176 14.58 5.87 -1.55
CA PRO A 176 15.15 4.59 -1.11
C PRO A 176 14.26 3.39 -1.43
N ALA A 177 12.95 3.58 -1.55
CA ALA A 177 12.00 2.50 -1.86
C ALA A 177 11.67 2.41 -3.35
N TYR A 178 11.71 3.53 -4.08
CA TYR A 178 11.18 3.60 -5.44
C TYR A 178 12.22 4.02 -6.49
N GLY A 179 13.40 4.48 -6.07
CA GLY A 179 14.41 5.00 -6.97
C GLY A 179 14.06 6.40 -7.48
N ASP A 180 14.44 6.70 -8.73
CA ASP A 180 14.13 7.98 -9.35
C ASP A 180 12.64 8.09 -9.68
N ILE A 181 11.98 9.12 -9.16
CA ILE A 181 10.56 9.37 -9.38
C ILE A 181 10.40 10.36 -10.54
N SER A 182 9.62 9.98 -11.54
CA SER A 182 9.33 10.86 -12.69
C SER A 182 8.64 12.16 -12.23
N PRO A 183 9.08 13.33 -12.75
CA PRO A 183 8.41 14.60 -12.48
C PRO A 183 7.05 14.76 -13.13
N THR A 184 6.66 13.81 -13.97
CA THR A 184 5.36 13.80 -14.65
C THR A 184 4.67 12.46 -14.44
N PHE A 185 3.35 12.46 -14.52
CA PHE A 185 2.56 11.25 -14.67
C PHE A 185 2.65 10.72 -16.10
N ALA A 186 2.10 9.54 -16.36
CA ALA A 186 2.14 8.91 -17.69
C ALA A 186 1.42 9.71 -18.79
N ASP A 187 0.38 10.43 -18.41
CA ASP A 187 -0.36 11.34 -19.29
C ASP A 187 0.36 12.67 -19.56
N GLY A 188 1.56 12.85 -19.00
CA GLY A 188 2.38 14.04 -19.15
C GLY A 188 2.04 15.18 -18.19
N GLU A 189 1.06 15.02 -17.30
CA GLU A 189 0.78 16.03 -16.29
C GLU A 189 1.90 16.14 -15.25
N PRO A 190 2.23 17.36 -14.76
CA PRO A 190 3.21 17.53 -13.72
C PRO A 190 2.81 16.78 -12.43
N ARG A 191 3.75 16.07 -11.84
CA ARG A 191 3.55 15.40 -10.56
C ARG A 191 3.85 16.39 -9.43
N GLN A 192 2.80 16.86 -8.79
CA GLN A 192 2.88 17.79 -7.66
C GLN A 192 2.38 17.10 -6.40
N LEU A 193 3.29 16.39 -5.72
CA LEU A 193 2.97 15.79 -4.43
C LEU A 193 2.77 16.88 -3.38
N VAL A 194 1.81 16.69 -2.50
CA VAL A 194 1.45 17.64 -1.46
C VAL A 194 1.78 17.03 -0.09
N PRO A 195 2.93 17.36 0.52
CA PRO A 195 3.23 16.92 1.88
C PRO A 195 2.22 17.48 2.88
N ALA A 196 1.93 16.70 3.93
CA ALA A 196 1.04 17.16 4.98
C ALA A 196 1.52 18.47 5.62
N THR A 197 0.58 19.37 5.87
CA THR A 197 0.81 20.63 6.60
C THR A 197 0.68 20.44 8.10
N THR A 198 -0.11 19.47 8.52
CA THR A 198 -0.34 19.11 9.92
C THR A 198 0.04 17.65 10.16
N VAL A 199 0.79 17.41 11.23
CA VAL A 199 1.18 16.06 11.66
C VAL A 199 0.47 15.73 12.96
N ILE A 200 -0.08 14.52 13.03
CA ILE A 200 -0.66 13.98 14.25
C ILE A 200 0.20 12.84 14.80
N THR A 201 0.33 12.79 16.12
CA THR A 201 1.14 11.79 16.85
C THR A 201 0.29 10.91 17.78
N GLY A 202 -1.00 11.16 17.82
CA GLY A 202 -1.95 10.40 18.62
C GLY A 202 -3.37 10.61 18.12
N LYS A 203 -4.32 9.92 18.71
CA LYS A 203 -5.74 10.07 18.39
C LYS A 203 -6.14 11.53 18.33
N THR A 204 -6.66 11.95 17.19
CA THR A 204 -7.11 13.32 16.95
C THR A 204 -8.55 13.28 16.44
N SER A 205 -9.44 14.06 17.06
CA SER A 205 -10.85 14.09 16.69
C SER A 205 -11.22 15.40 16.01
N TYR A 206 -11.98 15.29 14.95
CA TYR A 206 -12.59 16.41 14.21
C TYR A 206 -14.10 16.27 14.25
N TYR A 207 -14.80 17.40 14.13
CA TYR A 207 -16.27 17.47 14.19
C TYR A 207 -16.79 18.06 12.91
N TYR A 208 -17.53 17.27 12.13
CA TYR A 208 -18.06 17.65 10.83
C TYR A 208 -19.55 17.30 10.73
N GLY A 209 -20.41 18.34 10.69
CA GLY A 209 -21.84 18.15 10.48
C GLY A 209 -22.51 17.22 11.48
N GLY A 210 -22.08 17.27 12.75
CA GLY A 210 -22.58 16.38 13.79
C GLY A 210 -21.89 15.02 13.85
N THR A 211 -20.97 14.70 12.93
CA THR A 211 -20.19 13.46 12.93
C THR A 211 -18.83 13.67 13.58
N VAL A 212 -18.44 12.76 14.46
CA VAL A 212 -17.10 12.68 15.02
C VAL A 212 -16.21 11.86 14.07
N ILE A 213 -15.11 12.47 13.64
CA ILE A 213 -14.09 11.81 12.81
C ILE A 213 -12.85 11.64 13.68
N GLU A 214 -12.47 10.42 13.97
CA GLU A 214 -11.26 10.08 14.73
C GLU A 214 -10.17 9.63 13.78
N LEU A 215 -9.07 10.35 13.74
CA LEU A 215 -7.83 9.90 13.10
C LEU A 215 -7.00 9.15 14.13
N LEU A 216 -6.71 7.89 13.85
CA LEU A 216 -6.03 6.96 14.75
C LEU A 216 -4.69 6.55 14.15
N PRO A 217 -3.57 7.21 14.47
CA PRO A 217 -2.25 6.67 14.18
C PRO A 217 -2.08 5.30 14.86
N ILE A 218 -1.52 4.35 14.14
CA ILE A 218 -1.33 2.98 14.61
C ILE A 218 0.15 2.59 14.63
N GLU A 219 0.46 1.51 15.33
CA GLU A 219 1.77 0.88 15.24
C GLU A 219 2.05 0.42 13.80
N PRO A 220 3.32 0.29 13.41
CA PRO A 220 3.68 -0.13 12.05
C PRO A 220 2.96 -1.39 11.59
N ALA A 221 2.21 -1.27 10.50
CA ALA A 221 1.44 -2.34 9.89
C ALA A 221 1.69 -2.40 8.37
N HIS A 222 0.82 -1.85 7.53
CA HIS A 222 1.06 -1.77 6.09
C HIS A 222 2.25 -0.86 5.75
N THR A 223 2.38 0.24 6.48
CA THR A 223 3.57 1.09 6.49
C THR A 223 3.99 1.42 7.92
N TRP A 224 4.99 2.29 8.06
CA TRP A 224 5.47 2.78 9.35
C TRP A 224 4.76 4.06 9.81
N GLY A 225 3.68 4.42 9.14
CA GLY A 225 2.96 5.65 9.46
C GLY A 225 1.52 5.64 9.00
N ASP A 226 0.82 4.55 9.25
CA ASP A 226 -0.57 4.39 8.88
C ASP A 226 -1.48 5.11 9.87
N ILE A 227 -2.59 5.64 9.34
CA ILE A 227 -3.69 6.23 10.10
C ILE A 227 -4.99 5.55 9.69
N LEU A 228 -5.77 5.10 10.66
CA LEU A 228 -7.14 4.71 10.44
C LEU A 228 -8.07 5.92 10.61
N VAL A 229 -9.15 5.96 9.83
CA VAL A 229 -10.20 6.98 9.98
C VAL A 229 -11.44 6.32 10.53
N HIS A 230 -11.79 6.62 11.77
CA HIS A 230 -12.88 6.00 12.48
C HIS A 230 -14.03 6.98 12.74
N LEU A 231 -15.24 6.56 12.43
CA LEU A 231 -16.47 7.26 12.76
C LEU A 231 -17.23 6.43 13.79
N PRO A 232 -16.99 6.66 15.09
CA PRO A 232 -17.48 5.76 16.15
C PRO A 232 -19.01 5.70 16.21
N GLU A 233 -19.70 6.81 16.00
CA GLU A 233 -21.16 6.88 16.03
C GLU A 233 -21.81 6.10 14.88
N HIS A 234 -21.07 5.86 13.82
CA HIS A 234 -21.51 5.12 12.62
C HIS A 234 -20.88 3.73 12.51
N LYS A 235 -20.10 3.31 13.52
CA LYS A 235 -19.37 2.02 13.53
C LYS A 235 -18.63 1.77 12.21
N THR A 236 -18.04 2.82 11.66
CA THR A 236 -17.43 2.84 10.32
C THR A 236 -15.94 3.13 10.42
N LEU A 237 -15.14 2.39 9.66
CA LEU A 237 -13.69 2.52 9.62
C LEU A 237 -13.17 2.55 8.19
N TRP A 238 -12.38 3.56 7.83
CA TRP A 238 -11.47 3.49 6.67
C TRP A 238 -10.12 2.99 7.14
N MET A 239 -9.66 1.90 6.55
CA MET A 239 -8.43 1.23 6.95
C MET A 239 -7.19 1.70 6.18
N GLY A 240 -7.37 2.44 5.07
CA GLY A 240 -6.30 2.55 4.08
C GLY A 240 -5.83 1.15 3.67
N ASP A 241 -4.58 1.01 3.33
CA ASP A 241 -4.00 -0.26 2.88
C ASP A 241 -3.74 -1.27 4.00
N ASN A 242 -4.24 -1.00 5.22
CA ASN A 242 -4.40 -2.06 6.21
C ASN A 242 -5.55 -3.03 5.84
N GLY A 243 -6.36 -2.67 4.83
CA GLY A 243 -7.42 -3.48 4.25
C GLY A 243 -7.22 -3.73 2.75
N PHE A 244 -7.04 -4.99 2.38
CA PHE A 244 -7.08 -5.52 1.01
C PHE A 244 -8.14 -6.62 0.98
N PHE A 245 -9.32 -6.32 0.43
CA PHE A 245 -10.41 -7.29 0.43
C PHE A 245 -10.54 -7.96 -0.93
N HIS A 246 -10.54 -9.30 -0.93
CA HIS A 246 -10.53 -10.16 -2.11
C HIS A 246 -9.32 -9.99 -3.01
N MET A 247 -8.22 -9.50 -2.46
CA MET A 247 -6.94 -9.38 -3.14
C MET A 247 -5.77 -9.59 -2.19
N ALA A 248 -4.65 -10.08 -2.72
CA ALA A 248 -3.45 -10.29 -1.94
C ALA A 248 -2.90 -8.95 -1.44
N PRO A 249 -2.61 -8.80 -0.15
CA PRO A 249 -2.01 -7.59 0.40
C PRO A 249 -0.61 -7.33 -0.18
N TYR A 250 -0.10 -6.12 0.03
CA TYR A 250 1.20 -5.69 -0.49
C TYR A 250 2.16 -5.40 0.66
N LEU A 251 3.12 -6.31 0.92
CA LEU A 251 3.94 -6.31 2.13
C LEU A 251 5.27 -5.56 2.03
N HIS A 252 5.58 -4.90 0.94
CA HIS A 252 6.94 -4.37 0.66
C HIS A 252 7.47 -3.32 1.66
N ASN A 253 6.60 -2.54 2.28
CA ASN A 253 6.96 -1.54 3.31
C ASN A 253 6.41 -1.90 4.68
N SER A 254 5.91 -3.13 4.86
CA SER A 254 5.12 -3.49 6.03
C SER A 254 5.96 -4.00 7.20
N ASN A 255 5.37 -3.90 8.38
CA ASN A 255 5.63 -4.78 9.50
C ASN A 255 4.52 -5.85 9.52
N PRO A 256 4.72 -7.03 8.93
CA PRO A 256 3.63 -7.98 8.80
C PRO A 256 3.18 -8.56 10.14
N ILE A 257 4.03 -8.58 11.17
CA ILE A 257 3.67 -8.99 12.53
C ILE A 257 2.71 -7.98 13.16
N GLY A 258 3.06 -6.68 13.09
CA GLY A 258 2.20 -5.60 13.57
C GLY A 258 0.88 -5.53 12.81
N TRP A 259 0.92 -5.83 11.51
CA TRP A 259 -0.28 -5.83 10.68
C TRP A 259 -1.26 -6.95 11.08
N MET A 260 -0.77 -8.17 11.33
CA MET A 260 -1.63 -9.25 11.85
C MET A 260 -2.24 -8.88 13.21
N ALA A 261 -1.45 -8.32 14.13
CA ALA A 261 -1.96 -7.86 15.43
C ALA A 261 -3.01 -6.74 15.29
N LEU A 262 -2.83 -5.84 14.32
CA LEU A 262 -3.85 -4.84 14.00
C LEU A 262 -5.16 -5.51 13.55
N LEU A 263 -5.10 -6.43 12.56
CA LEU A 263 -6.29 -7.11 12.05
C LEU A 263 -7.04 -7.85 13.17
N GLU A 264 -6.32 -8.53 14.07
CA GLU A 264 -6.92 -9.15 15.26
C GLU A 264 -7.65 -8.12 16.14
N SER A 265 -7.01 -6.96 16.40
CA SER A 265 -7.62 -5.91 17.22
C SER A 265 -8.88 -5.31 16.62
N LEU A 266 -8.94 -5.20 15.27
CA LEU A 266 -10.11 -4.68 14.56
C LEU A 266 -11.33 -5.61 14.68
N LEU A 267 -11.11 -6.91 14.84
CA LEU A 267 -12.19 -7.87 15.04
C LEU A 267 -12.90 -7.67 16.39
N ASP A 268 -12.20 -7.10 17.39
CA ASP A 268 -12.77 -6.81 18.70
C ASP A 268 -13.47 -5.43 18.78
N MET A 269 -13.21 -4.53 17.81
CA MET A 269 -13.87 -3.22 17.77
C MET A 269 -15.36 -3.34 17.38
N ASP A 270 -16.19 -2.41 17.84
CA ASP A 270 -17.61 -2.31 17.42
C ASP A 270 -17.72 -1.66 16.04
N LEU A 271 -17.47 -2.45 14.98
CA LEU A 271 -17.47 -2.04 13.59
C LEU A 271 -18.54 -2.82 12.79
N GLU A 272 -19.27 -2.09 11.95
CA GLU A 272 -20.26 -2.65 11.02
C GLU A 272 -19.85 -2.43 9.56
N ILE A 273 -19.25 -1.28 9.25
CA ILE A 273 -18.82 -0.89 7.91
C ILE A 273 -17.33 -0.67 7.90
N ILE A 274 -16.63 -1.36 7.02
CA ILE A 274 -15.19 -1.26 6.86
C ILE A 274 -14.87 -0.94 5.41
N VAL A 275 -14.16 0.16 5.19
CA VAL A 275 -13.68 0.59 3.89
C VAL A 275 -12.19 0.26 3.80
N PRO A 276 -11.80 -0.71 2.98
CA PRO A 276 -10.39 -1.02 2.77
C PRO A 276 -9.73 0.03 1.87
N GLY A 277 -8.40 0.05 1.81
CA GLY A 277 -7.67 0.78 0.80
C GLY A 277 -7.93 0.23 -0.60
N HIS A 278 -8.09 -1.08 -0.71
CA HIS A 278 -8.35 -1.80 -1.96
C HIS A 278 -9.44 -2.85 -1.78
N GLY A 279 -10.38 -2.89 -2.71
CA GLY A 279 -11.48 -3.84 -2.69
C GLY A 279 -12.83 -3.22 -2.35
N PRO A 280 -13.91 -3.99 -2.25
CA PRO A 280 -15.24 -3.48 -1.95
C PRO A 280 -15.38 -3.08 -0.48
N VAL A 281 -16.36 -2.21 -0.19
CA VAL A 281 -16.79 -1.97 1.20
C VAL A 281 -17.37 -3.25 1.77
N ALA A 282 -16.97 -3.57 2.99
CA ALA A 282 -17.31 -4.83 3.61
C ALA A 282 -17.42 -4.71 5.14
N GLY A 283 -17.18 -5.79 5.85
CA GLY A 283 -17.24 -5.86 7.30
C GLY A 283 -16.13 -6.72 7.91
N LYS A 284 -16.37 -7.19 9.13
CA LYS A 284 -15.36 -7.98 9.88
C LYS A 284 -15.05 -9.34 9.23
N ALA A 285 -15.97 -9.89 8.44
CA ALA A 285 -15.74 -11.17 7.76
C ALA A 285 -14.54 -11.06 6.79
N GLU A 286 -14.43 -9.96 6.05
CA GLU A 286 -13.32 -9.73 5.11
C GLU A 286 -12.02 -9.39 5.85
N VAL A 287 -12.11 -8.73 7.02
CA VAL A 287 -10.93 -8.55 7.90
C VAL A 287 -10.41 -9.89 8.38
N GLN A 288 -11.31 -10.81 8.82
CA GLN A 288 -10.92 -12.16 9.20
C GLN A 288 -10.32 -12.93 8.02
N GLU A 289 -10.93 -12.82 6.83
CA GLU A 289 -10.43 -13.50 5.64
C GLU A 289 -9.03 -13.02 5.24
N MET A 290 -8.76 -11.71 5.37
CA MET A 290 -7.44 -11.17 5.15
C MET A 290 -6.43 -11.64 6.22
N LEU A 291 -6.86 -11.71 7.49
CA LEU A 291 -6.03 -12.29 8.55
C LEU A 291 -5.70 -13.76 8.27
N ASP A 292 -6.69 -14.55 7.83
CA ASP A 292 -6.48 -15.95 7.44
C ASP A 292 -5.44 -16.08 6.32
N TYR A 293 -5.46 -15.17 5.33
CA TYR A 293 -4.42 -15.11 4.29
C TYR A 293 -3.05 -14.86 4.90
N MET A 294 -2.92 -13.87 5.80
CA MET A 294 -1.65 -13.51 6.41
C MET A 294 -1.09 -14.63 7.27
N VAL A 295 -1.94 -15.30 8.06
CA VAL A 295 -1.57 -16.45 8.91
C VAL A 295 -1.12 -17.62 8.04
N LEU A 296 -1.88 -17.99 7.02
CA LEU A 296 -1.51 -19.07 6.11
C LEU A 296 -0.17 -18.80 5.43
N LEU A 297 0.03 -17.59 4.93
CA LEU A 297 1.29 -17.21 4.29
C LEU A 297 2.47 -17.28 5.27
N HIS A 298 2.28 -16.76 6.50
CA HIS A 298 3.29 -16.82 7.55
C HIS A 298 3.71 -18.27 7.84
N ASP A 299 2.74 -19.16 8.08
CA ASP A 299 3.00 -20.54 8.48
C ASP A 299 3.67 -21.33 7.35
N GLU A 300 3.21 -21.18 6.13
CA GLU A 300 3.80 -21.83 4.97
C GLU A 300 5.20 -21.27 4.63
N ALA A 301 5.40 -19.96 4.82
CA ALA A 301 6.70 -19.32 4.68
C ALA A 301 7.67 -19.83 5.77
N ARG A 302 7.25 -19.84 7.04
CA ARG A 302 8.06 -20.25 8.18
C ARG A 302 8.54 -21.68 8.04
N LYS A 303 7.64 -22.59 7.69
CA LYS A 303 7.97 -24.01 7.46
C LYS A 303 9.07 -24.19 6.42
N ARG A 304 9.05 -23.43 5.33
CA ARG A 304 10.03 -23.55 4.25
C ARG A 304 11.35 -22.86 4.60
N PHE A 305 11.28 -21.73 5.27
CA PHE A 305 12.45 -21.02 5.79
C PHE A 305 13.25 -21.92 6.75
N ASP A 306 12.59 -22.58 7.71
CA ASP A 306 13.22 -23.49 8.66
C ASP A 306 13.82 -24.75 7.99
N ASN A 307 13.30 -25.15 6.84
CA ASN A 307 13.84 -26.21 6.01
C ASN A 307 14.97 -25.74 5.06
N GLY A 308 15.39 -24.48 5.14
CA GLY A 308 16.48 -23.91 4.36
C GLY A 308 16.15 -23.69 2.88
N MET A 309 14.87 -23.65 2.51
CA MET A 309 14.47 -23.28 1.14
C MET A 309 14.71 -21.79 0.90
N SER A 310 15.10 -21.42 -0.32
CA SER A 310 15.12 -20.01 -0.71
C SER A 310 13.71 -19.44 -0.86
N ALA A 311 13.58 -18.11 -0.83
CA ALA A 311 12.28 -17.46 -1.03
C ALA A 311 11.68 -17.75 -2.41
N GLY A 312 12.51 -17.83 -3.45
CA GLY A 312 12.08 -18.17 -4.81
C GLY A 312 11.53 -19.59 -4.92
N GLN A 313 12.21 -20.57 -4.33
CA GLN A 313 11.78 -21.96 -4.26
C GLN A 313 10.46 -22.10 -3.48
N ALA A 314 10.40 -21.47 -2.32
CA ALA A 314 9.22 -21.51 -1.47
C ALA A 314 8.00 -20.90 -2.15
N ALA A 315 8.14 -19.75 -2.80
CA ALA A 315 7.05 -19.11 -3.55
C ALA A 315 6.53 -19.97 -4.71
N ALA A 316 7.41 -20.73 -5.37
CA ALA A 316 7.03 -21.64 -6.44
C ALA A 316 6.24 -22.87 -5.95
N GLU A 317 6.49 -23.29 -4.70
CA GLU A 317 5.88 -24.47 -4.10
C GLU A 317 4.57 -24.17 -3.35
N ILE A 318 4.48 -23.03 -2.66
CA ILE A 318 3.31 -22.66 -1.84
C ILE A 318 2.05 -22.58 -2.69
N ARG A 319 0.98 -23.14 -2.15
CA ARG A 319 -0.39 -22.98 -2.64
C ARG A 319 -1.23 -22.35 -1.53
N MET A 320 -1.84 -21.26 -1.86
CA MET A 320 -2.64 -20.46 -0.93
C MET A 320 -4.14 -20.85 -0.95
N GLY A 321 -4.49 -21.95 -1.65
CA GLY A 321 -5.85 -22.41 -1.74
C GLY A 321 -6.79 -21.38 -2.39
N LYS A 322 -7.89 -21.04 -1.74
CA LYS A 322 -8.84 -20.02 -2.27
C LYS A 322 -8.16 -18.69 -2.60
N PHE A 323 -7.08 -18.35 -1.93
CA PHE A 323 -6.36 -17.08 -2.10
C PHE A 323 -5.52 -17.05 -3.38
N ASP A 324 -5.22 -18.19 -4.01
CA ASP A 324 -4.59 -18.22 -5.34
C ASP A 324 -5.53 -17.65 -6.42
N ASN A 325 -6.84 -17.56 -6.12
CA ASN A 325 -7.84 -16.95 -6.99
C ASN A 325 -8.05 -15.44 -6.73
N TRP A 326 -7.42 -14.90 -5.72
CA TRP A 326 -7.51 -13.47 -5.41
C TRP A 326 -6.77 -12.62 -6.45
N MET A 327 -7.22 -11.36 -6.60
CA MET A 327 -6.43 -10.37 -7.34
C MET A 327 -5.05 -10.22 -6.71
N GLY A 328 -4.03 -10.03 -7.56
CA GLY A 328 -2.66 -9.86 -7.06
C GLY A 328 -2.04 -11.13 -6.46
N ALA A 329 -2.55 -12.32 -6.73
CA ALA A 329 -1.94 -13.58 -6.27
C ALA A 329 -0.45 -13.73 -6.66
N SER A 330 -0.03 -13.09 -7.74
CA SER A 330 1.39 -12.99 -8.16
C SER A 330 2.29 -12.26 -7.14
N ARG A 331 1.73 -11.54 -6.18
CA ARG A 331 2.47 -10.90 -5.08
C ARG A 331 3.06 -11.90 -4.09
N ILE A 332 2.77 -13.20 -4.26
CA ILE A 332 3.27 -14.26 -3.38
C ILE A 332 4.79 -14.18 -3.18
N ILE A 333 5.58 -13.96 -4.23
CA ILE A 333 7.04 -13.89 -4.11
C ILE A 333 7.51 -12.67 -3.29
N LEU A 334 6.89 -11.51 -3.48
CA LEU A 334 7.20 -10.31 -2.72
C LEU A 334 6.81 -10.48 -1.24
N ASN A 335 5.60 -10.95 -1.00
CA ASN A 335 5.06 -11.12 0.34
C ASN A 335 5.86 -12.17 1.13
N LEU A 336 6.23 -13.27 0.46
CA LEU A 336 7.07 -14.31 1.04
C LEU A 336 8.48 -13.80 1.34
N TYR A 337 9.08 -13.05 0.41
CA TYR A 337 10.41 -12.48 0.60
C TYR A 337 10.42 -11.55 1.82
N ARG A 338 9.37 -10.74 2.03
CA ARG A 338 9.25 -9.92 3.24
C ARG A 338 9.23 -10.77 4.52
N TRP A 339 8.51 -11.88 4.54
CA TRP A 339 8.55 -12.81 5.67
C TRP A 339 9.92 -13.42 5.89
N TYR A 340 10.66 -13.73 4.82
CA TYR A 340 12.04 -14.26 4.93
C TYR A 340 12.99 -13.23 5.54
N GLU A 341 12.86 -11.96 5.22
CA GLU A 341 13.62 -10.89 5.91
C GLU A 341 13.30 -10.88 7.40
N VAL A 342 12.03 -10.91 7.78
CA VAL A 342 11.59 -10.94 9.18
C VAL A 342 12.14 -12.16 9.91
N PHE A 343 12.08 -13.33 9.31
CA PHE A 343 12.62 -14.57 9.90
C PHE A 343 14.13 -14.54 10.03
N GLY A 344 14.82 -13.86 9.13
CA GLY A 344 16.25 -13.58 9.19
C GLY A 344 16.66 -12.49 10.18
N GLY A 345 15.70 -11.90 10.90
CA GLY A 345 15.95 -10.83 11.88
C GLY A 345 16.07 -9.44 11.26
N VAL A 346 15.62 -9.25 10.01
CA VAL A 346 15.63 -7.96 9.30
C VAL A 346 14.22 -7.42 9.23
N LEU A 347 13.98 -6.26 9.84
CA LEU A 347 12.71 -5.56 9.80
C LEU A 347 12.94 -4.07 9.51
N GLU A 348 13.35 -3.79 8.28
CA GLU A 348 13.57 -2.44 7.80
C GLU A 348 12.29 -1.83 7.22
N HIS A 349 12.26 -0.50 7.09
CA HIS A 349 11.12 0.23 6.54
C HIS A 349 10.83 -0.11 5.07
N HIS A 350 11.78 -0.69 4.38
CA HIS A 350 11.70 -1.08 2.98
C HIS A 350 12.28 -2.46 2.79
N ILE A 351 11.66 -3.23 1.90
CA ILE A 351 12.17 -4.51 1.46
C ILE A 351 13.54 -4.33 0.77
N ASN A 352 14.45 -5.28 0.94
CA ASN A 352 15.71 -5.30 0.21
C ASN A 352 15.46 -5.61 -1.28
N LEU A 353 15.45 -4.57 -2.11
CA LEU A 353 15.14 -4.67 -3.53
C LEU A 353 16.10 -5.57 -4.34
N PRO A 354 17.43 -5.50 -4.14
CA PRO A 354 18.36 -6.44 -4.79
C PRO A 354 18.02 -7.90 -4.48
N GLY A 355 17.84 -8.25 -3.22
CA GLY A 355 17.50 -9.61 -2.81
C GLY A 355 16.13 -10.06 -3.32
N LEU A 356 15.13 -9.19 -3.31
CA LEU A 356 13.83 -9.49 -3.91
C LEU A 356 13.95 -9.78 -5.42
N ARG A 357 14.78 -9.04 -6.15
CA ARG A 357 15.01 -9.29 -7.58
C ARG A 357 15.66 -10.65 -7.81
N GLU A 358 16.62 -11.04 -6.99
CA GLU A 358 17.26 -12.37 -7.06
C GLU A 358 16.24 -13.48 -6.77
N ALA A 359 15.46 -13.35 -5.71
CA ALA A 359 14.41 -14.31 -5.37
C ALA A 359 13.34 -14.41 -6.47
N THR A 360 12.98 -13.27 -7.09
CA THR A 360 12.02 -13.24 -8.21
C THR A 360 12.60 -13.90 -9.47
N ALA A 361 13.88 -13.70 -9.76
CA ALA A 361 14.55 -14.35 -10.89
C ALA A 361 14.61 -15.89 -10.71
N GLU A 362 14.89 -16.35 -9.49
CA GLU A 362 14.85 -17.77 -9.14
C GLU A 362 13.41 -18.33 -9.31
N TYR A 363 12.42 -17.68 -8.74
CA TYR A 363 11.01 -18.04 -8.88
C TYR A 363 10.63 -18.20 -10.36
N ASN A 364 10.96 -17.19 -11.19
CA ASN A 364 10.67 -17.21 -12.62
C ASN A 364 11.32 -18.39 -13.34
N THR A 365 12.55 -18.74 -12.95
CA THR A 365 13.26 -19.90 -13.53
C THR A 365 12.54 -21.20 -13.21
N ILE A 366 12.04 -21.35 -11.98
CA ILE A 366 11.36 -22.56 -11.52
C ILE A 366 9.98 -22.72 -12.18
N VAL A 367 9.19 -21.65 -12.23
CA VAL A 367 7.81 -21.71 -12.76
C VAL A 367 7.74 -21.59 -14.29
N GLY A 368 8.85 -21.36 -14.95
CA GLY A 368 8.90 -21.15 -16.40
C GLY A 368 8.22 -19.83 -16.83
N GLY A 369 8.16 -18.87 -15.93
CA GLY A 369 7.43 -17.62 -16.09
C GLY A 369 8.32 -16.40 -16.05
N THR A 370 7.68 -15.26 -16.02
CA THR A 370 8.32 -13.96 -15.99
C THR A 370 7.59 -13.05 -14.99
N ALA A 371 7.53 -13.47 -13.70
CA ALA A 371 7.09 -12.56 -12.67
C ALA A 371 8.05 -11.37 -12.61
N GLU A 372 7.56 -10.16 -12.72
CA GLU A 372 8.33 -9.00 -12.30
C GLU A 372 8.17 -8.89 -10.78
N ALA A 373 9.27 -8.59 -10.08
CA ALA A 373 9.15 -8.09 -8.72
C ALA A 373 8.30 -6.82 -8.81
N HIS A 374 7.03 -6.91 -8.36
CA HIS A 374 6.08 -5.82 -8.50
C HIS A 374 6.44 -4.65 -7.57
N LEU A 375 7.44 -3.90 -7.99
CA LEU A 375 7.77 -2.59 -7.44
C LEU A 375 7.21 -1.48 -8.32
N ARG A 376 6.04 -1.71 -8.90
CA ARG A 376 5.45 -0.80 -9.88
C ARG A 376 4.64 0.34 -9.28
N VAL A 377 4.67 0.59 -8.00
CA VAL A 377 3.83 1.67 -7.42
C VAL A 377 4.11 3.05 -8.04
N TYR A 378 5.30 3.26 -8.61
CA TYR A 378 5.67 4.52 -9.29
C TYR A 378 6.14 4.36 -10.74
N ARG A 379 6.24 3.13 -11.26
CA ARG A 379 6.52 2.88 -12.69
C ARG A 379 5.27 2.62 -13.54
N HIS A 380 4.09 2.60 -12.92
CA HIS A 380 2.82 2.33 -13.62
C HIS A 380 2.36 3.43 -14.55
N ASP A 381 3.12 4.49 -14.65
CA ASP A 381 2.83 5.57 -15.59
C ASP A 381 3.20 5.24 -17.05
N LEU A 382 3.70 4.05 -17.33
CA LEU A 382 4.11 3.69 -18.69
C LEU A 382 3.19 2.59 -19.24
N ASN A 383 2.21 3.02 -20.04
CA ASN A 383 1.40 2.27 -21.00
C ASN A 383 0.14 1.57 -20.44
N HIS A 384 -0.94 2.33 -20.40
CA HIS A 384 -2.24 1.87 -20.84
C HIS A 384 -2.62 2.69 -22.07
N SER A 385 -2.22 2.22 -23.26
CA SER A 385 -2.88 2.48 -24.54
C SER A 385 -3.72 1.27 -24.90
#